data_db0f622214d0f3a82c5e71065652c880
#
_entry.id   db0f622214d0f3a82c5e71065652c880
#
_cell.length_a   1.000
_cell.length_b   1.000
_cell.length_c   1.000
_cell.angle_alpha   90.00
_cell.angle_beta   90.00
_cell.angle_gamma   90.00
#
_symmetry.space_group_name_H-M   'P 1'
#
loop_
_entity.id
_entity.type
_entity.pdbx_description
1 polymer ?
#
loop_
_entity_poly.entity_id
_entity_poly.type
_entity_poly.pdbx_seq_one_letter_code
_entity_poly.pdbx_strand_id
1 'polypeptide(L)'
;MSKLQFYTNPMSRGQIVLWMLEEAGVPYETHILDYESSMKAPDYLAINPMGKVPAVVHDGAVVTECAAICAWLADRFPEAGLAPALPDRADYYRWLFFAAGPLEAAVTNKAMGFVAEPG
;
A
#
# COMPACT_ATOMS: atom_id res chain seq x y z
N MET A 1 -1.25 -10.60 -20.61
CA MET A 1 -1.65 -10.14 -19.27
C MET A 1 -1.74 -8.63 -19.27
N SER A 2 -2.76 -8.10 -18.66
CA SER A 2 -2.87 -6.66 -18.49
C SER A 2 -1.80 -6.16 -17.52
N LYS A 3 -1.38 -4.91 -17.71
CA LYS A 3 -0.42 -4.25 -16.86
C LYS A 3 -1.09 -3.87 -15.54
N LEU A 4 -0.37 -4.04 -14.43
CA LEU A 4 -0.87 -3.63 -13.11
C LEU A 4 -1.08 -2.11 -13.11
N GLN A 5 -2.21 -1.66 -12.59
CA GLN A 5 -2.53 -0.24 -12.46
C GLN A 5 -2.27 0.21 -11.03
N PHE A 6 -1.43 1.20 -10.87
CA PHE A 6 -1.01 1.73 -9.57
C PHE A 6 -1.50 3.16 -9.41
N TYR A 7 -2.38 3.38 -8.42
CA TYR A 7 -2.94 4.69 -8.10
C TYR A 7 -2.25 5.26 -6.87
N THR A 8 -1.70 6.46 -6.99
CA THR A 8 -0.86 7.04 -5.95
C THR A 8 -0.82 8.57 -5.99
N ASN A 9 -0.15 9.13 -5.01
CA ASN A 9 0.29 10.51 -4.98
C ASN A 9 1.71 10.54 -4.39
N PRO A 10 2.65 11.31 -4.97
CA PRO A 10 4.03 11.34 -4.48
C PRO A 10 4.18 11.77 -3.01
N MET A 11 3.20 12.50 -2.47
CA MET A 11 3.20 12.95 -1.08
C MET A 11 2.43 12.02 -0.15
N SER A 12 2.18 10.78 -0.58
CA SER A 12 1.37 9.82 0.16
C SER A 12 2.18 8.56 0.52
N ARG A 13 1.55 7.69 1.29
CA ARG A 13 2.09 6.34 1.58
C ARG A 13 2.20 5.47 0.35
N GLY A 14 1.71 5.92 -0.80
CA GLY A 14 1.93 5.27 -2.08
C GLY A 14 3.41 5.03 -2.39
N GLN A 15 4.32 5.80 -1.78
CA GLN A 15 5.75 5.58 -1.93
C GLN A 15 6.19 4.20 -1.40
N ILE A 16 5.51 3.67 -0.39
CA ILE A 16 5.77 2.32 0.13
C ILE A 16 5.47 1.29 -0.94
N VAL A 17 4.32 1.43 -1.60
CA VAL A 17 3.91 0.52 -2.67
C VAL A 17 4.79 0.67 -3.90
N LEU A 18 5.19 1.89 -4.23
CA LEU A 18 6.13 2.12 -5.33
C LEU A 18 7.43 1.36 -5.09
N TRP A 19 7.99 1.44 -3.88
CA TRP A 19 9.19 0.69 -3.54
C TRP A 19 8.97 -0.82 -3.71
N MET A 20 7.84 -1.32 -3.21
CA MET A 20 7.52 -2.74 -3.34
C MET A 20 7.39 -3.18 -4.80
N LEU A 21 6.76 -2.37 -5.64
CA LEU A 21 6.63 -2.67 -7.08
C LEU A 21 7.99 -2.75 -7.76
N GLU A 22 8.90 -1.83 -7.42
CA GLU A 22 10.26 -1.85 -7.97
C GLU A 22 11.04 -3.08 -7.50
N GLU A 23 10.93 -3.45 -6.23
CA GLU A 23 11.58 -4.66 -5.70
C GLU A 23 11.00 -5.93 -6.32
N ALA A 24 9.71 -5.97 -6.56
CA ALA A 24 9.05 -7.11 -7.22
C ALA A 24 9.39 -7.21 -8.71
N GLY A 25 9.83 -6.12 -9.32
CA GLY A 25 10.21 -6.10 -10.72
C GLY A 25 9.05 -6.31 -11.69
N VAL A 26 7.83 -5.98 -11.28
CA VAL A 26 6.64 -6.16 -12.13
C VAL A 26 6.38 -4.91 -12.95
N PRO A 27 5.90 -5.05 -14.21
CA PRO A 27 5.47 -3.92 -15.01
C PRO A 27 4.20 -3.30 -14.42
N TYR A 28 4.17 -1.98 -14.31
CA TYR A 28 3.00 -1.28 -13.80
C TYR A 28 2.83 0.06 -14.51
N GLU A 29 1.60 0.57 -14.48
CA GLU A 29 1.25 1.89 -14.99
C GLU A 29 0.79 2.75 -13.81
N THR A 30 1.39 3.93 -13.67
CA THR A 30 1.13 4.83 -12.55
C THR A 30 0.07 5.86 -12.89
N HIS A 31 -0.91 6.01 -12.01
CA HIS A 31 -1.95 7.04 -12.08
C HIS A 31 -1.80 7.94 -10.85
N ILE A 32 -1.41 9.19 -11.09
CA ILE A 32 -1.26 10.16 -10.01
C ILE A 32 -2.58 10.88 -9.79
N LEU A 33 -3.07 10.84 -8.55
CA LEU A 33 -4.33 11.47 -8.16
C LEU A 33 -4.05 12.60 -7.18
N ASP A 34 -4.83 13.67 -7.30
CA ASP A 34 -4.72 14.83 -6.42
C ASP A 34 -5.68 14.71 -5.24
N TYR A 35 -5.21 15.14 -4.06
CA TYR A 35 -6.04 15.21 -2.88
C TYR A 35 -7.23 16.15 -3.11
N GLU A 36 -8.39 15.79 -2.55
CA GLU A 36 -9.62 16.58 -2.59
C GLU A 36 -10.23 16.79 -3.98
N SER A 37 -9.60 16.27 -5.04
CA SER A 37 -10.14 16.36 -6.40
C SER A 37 -10.26 14.97 -7.04
N SER A 38 -9.26 14.53 -7.80
CA SER A 38 -9.34 13.24 -8.50
C SER A 38 -9.44 12.03 -7.56
N MET A 39 -8.87 12.12 -6.34
CA MET A 39 -9.07 11.05 -5.32
C MET A 39 -10.53 10.92 -4.88
N LYS A 40 -11.32 11.97 -5.00
CA LYS A 40 -12.72 11.99 -4.60
C LYS A 40 -13.67 11.99 -5.80
N ALA A 41 -13.15 11.87 -7.00
CA ALA A 41 -13.95 11.82 -8.21
C ALA A 41 -14.66 10.46 -8.36
N PRO A 42 -15.82 10.43 -9.02
CA PRO A 42 -16.59 9.18 -9.17
C PRO A 42 -15.80 8.02 -9.76
N ASP A 43 -14.91 8.29 -10.71
CA ASP A 43 -14.12 7.27 -11.38
C ASP A 43 -13.24 6.53 -10.38
N TYR A 44 -12.54 7.27 -9.51
CA TYR A 44 -11.67 6.64 -8.51
C TYR A 44 -12.48 6.05 -7.35
N LEU A 45 -13.57 6.68 -6.94
CA LEU A 45 -14.43 6.14 -5.88
C LEU A 45 -15.04 4.79 -6.27
N ALA A 46 -15.19 4.53 -7.57
CA ALA A 46 -15.62 3.21 -8.06
C ALA A 46 -14.53 2.15 -7.83
N ILE A 47 -13.26 2.55 -7.76
CA ILE A 47 -12.12 1.66 -7.47
C ILE A 47 -11.94 1.54 -5.96
N ASN A 48 -11.85 2.67 -5.26
CA ASN A 48 -11.72 2.71 -3.81
C ASN A 48 -12.73 3.67 -3.21
N PRO A 49 -13.82 3.16 -2.62
CA PRO A 49 -14.86 4.01 -2.01
C PRO A 49 -14.35 4.92 -0.89
N MET A 50 -13.23 4.56 -0.24
CA MET A 50 -12.60 5.40 0.78
C MET A 50 -11.95 6.66 0.18
N GLY A 51 -11.74 6.69 -1.14
CA GLY A 51 -11.13 7.81 -1.82
C GLY A 51 -9.72 8.12 -1.32
N LYS A 52 -8.94 7.08 -1.07
CA LYS A 52 -7.56 7.19 -0.57
C LYS A 52 -6.60 6.42 -1.48
N VAL A 53 -5.36 6.83 -1.48
CA VAL A 53 -4.27 6.13 -2.15
C VAL A 53 -3.30 5.59 -1.09
N PRO A 54 -2.51 4.53 -1.38
CA PRO A 54 -2.42 3.84 -2.66
C PRO A 54 -3.53 2.83 -2.89
N ALA A 55 -3.70 2.44 -4.15
CA ALA A 55 -4.50 1.30 -4.57
C ALA A 55 -3.83 0.66 -5.78
N VAL A 56 -4.00 -0.65 -5.95
CA VAL A 56 -3.58 -1.34 -7.17
C VAL A 56 -4.77 -2.11 -7.75
N VAL A 57 -4.80 -2.18 -9.08
CA VAL A 57 -5.79 -2.97 -9.81
C VAL A 57 -5.03 -3.87 -10.79
N HIS A 58 -5.29 -5.15 -10.75
CA HIS A 58 -4.64 -6.10 -11.63
C HIS A 58 -5.56 -7.30 -11.89
N ASP A 59 -5.85 -7.56 -13.16
CA ASP A 59 -6.67 -8.69 -13.60
C ASP A 59 -7.98 -8.82 -12.81
N GLY A 60 -8.66 -7.69 -12.59
CA GLY A 60 -9.93 -7.63 -11.86
C GLY A 60 -9.81 -7.56 -10.34
N ALA A 61 -8.64 -7.78 -9.78
CA ALA A 61 -8.43 -7.64 -8.33
C ALA A 61 -8.14 -6.17 -8.00
N VAL A 62 -8.84 -5.67 -6.98
CA VAL A 62 -8.59 -4.34 -6.42
C VAL A 62 -8.04 -4.54 -5.01
N VAL A 63 -6.86 -4.01 -4.73
CA VAL A 63 -6.24 -4.10 -3.40
C VAL A 63 -5.94 -2.70 -2.91
N THR A 64 -6.38 -2.42 -1.70
CA THR A 64 -6.12 -1.17 -0.99
C THR A 64 -5.40 -1.48 0.32
N GLU A 65 -4.90 -0.46 1.02
CA GLU A 65 -4.07 -0.56 2.23
C GLU A 65 -2.63 -1.00 1.93
N CYS A 66 -1.66 -0.19 2.34
CA CYS A 66 -0.24 -0.42 2.02
C CYS A 66 0.23 -1.82 2.38
N ALA A 67 -0.03 -2.28 3.61
CA ALA A 67 0.42 -3.58 4.06
C ALA A 67 -0.23 -4.72 3.27
N ALA A 68 -1.53 -4.60 3.00
CA ALA A 68 -2.26 -5.59 2.20
C ALA A 68 -1.74 -5.63 0.77
N ILE A 69 -1.47 -4.48 0.17
CA ILE A 69 -0.91 -4.41 -1.19
C ILE A 69 0.47 -5.07 -1.22
N CYS A 70 1.33 -4.77 -0.27
CA CYS A 70 2.67 -5.36 -0.21
C CYS A 70 2.61 -6.88 -0.05
N ALA A 71 1.77 -7.39 0.85
CA ALA A 71 1.61 -8.81 1.05
C ALA A 71 1.04 -9.49 -0.20
N TRP A 72 0.03 -8.86 -0.83
CA TRP A 72 -0.60 -9.38 -2.04
C TRP A 72 0.40 -9.44 -3.20
N LEU A 73 1.23 -8.40 -3.39
CA LEU A 73 2.25 -8.37 -4.42
C LEU A 73 3.27 -9.49 -4.22
N ALA A 74 3.71 -9.71 -2.98
CA ALA A 74 4.67 -10.78 -2.68
C ALA A 74 4.10 -12.17 -3.01
N ASP A 75 2.82 -12.39 -2.77
CA ASP A 75 2.15 -13.65 -3.06
C ASP A 75 1.81 -13.80 -4.54
N ARG A 76 1.41 -12.70 -5.19
CA ARG A 76 1.04 -12.71 -6.62
C ARG A 76 2.25 -12.91 -7.53
N PHE A 77 3.42 -12.45 -7.09
CA PHE A 77 4.67 -12.54 -7.85
C PHE A 77 5.74 -13.27 -7.02
N PRO A 78 5.52 -14.57 -6.75
CA PRO A 78 6.38 -15.33 -5.82
C PRO A 78 7.81 -15.48 -6.27
N GLU A 79 8.09 -15.35 -7.56
CA GLU A 79 9.44 -15.44 -8.12
C GLU A 79 10.34 -14.30 -7.65
N ALA A 80 9.78 -13.20 -7.14
CA ALA A 80 10.57 -12.12 -6.59
C ALA A 80 11.16 -12.44 -5.21
N GLY A 81 10.64 -13.48 -4.53
CA GLY A 81 11.20 -13.95 -3.26
C GLY A 81 11.01 -12.97 -2.09
N LEU A 82 9.93 -12.19 -2.09
CA LEU A 82 9.71 -11.13 -1.11
C LEU A 82 8.90 -11.55 0.10
N ALA A 83 8.46 -12.81 0.15
CA ALA A 83 7.77 -13.38 1.31
C ALA A 83 8.34 -14.76 1.60
N PRO A 84 8.44 -15.16 2.89
CA PRO A 84 8.89 -16.50 3.23
C PRO A 84 7.82 -17.52 2.89
N ALA A 85 8.21 -18.81 2.89
CA ALA A 85 7.26 -19.91 2.70
C ALA A 85 6.19 -19.88 3.78
N LEU A 86 5.01 -20.43 3.46
CA LEU A 86 3.86 -20.41 4.37
C LEU A 86 4.17 -20.86 5.80
N PRO A 87 4.95 -21.95 6.04
CA PRO A 87 5.28 -22.35 7.42
C PRO A 87 6.07 -21.32 8.21
N ASP A 88 6.74 -20.39 7.54
CA ASP A 88 7.65 -19.43 8.16
C ASP A 88 7.06 -18.01 8.21
N ARG A 89 5.74 -17.88 8.14
CA ARG A 89 5.06 -16.60 8.01
C ARG A 89 4.75 -15.89 9.33
N ALA A 90 4.96 -16.54 10.49
CA ALA A 90 4.57 -15.93 11.77
C ALA A 90 5.28 -14.59 12.01
N ASP A 91 6.61 -14.57 11.97
CA ASP A 91 7.37 -13.33 12.16
C ASP A 91 7.18 -12.34 11.02
N TYR A 92 7.05 -12.83 9.80
CA TYR A 92 6.77 -11.99 8.64
C TYR A 92 5.49 -11.18 8.84
N TYR A 93 4.38 -11.82 9.19
CA TYR A 93 3.11 -11.13 9.44
C TYR A 93 3.19 -10.23 10.67
N ARG A 94 3.82 -10.70 11.74
CA ARG A 94 4.00 -9.91 12.95
C ARG A 94 4.66 -8.56 12.64
N TRP A 95 5.77 -8.57 11.94
CA TRP A 95 6.50 -7.33 11.66
C TRP A 95 5.87 -6.48 10.57
N LEU A 96 5.22 -7.12 9.58
CA LEU A 96 4.47 -6.39 8.57
C LEU A 96 3.35 -5.56 9.21
N PHE A 97 2.56 -6.18 10.07
CA PHE A 97 1.44 -5.48 10.72
C PHE A 97 1.90 -4.56 11.85
N PHE A 98 2.99 -4.86 12.51
CA PHE A 98 3.59 -3.93 13.45
C PHE A 98 4.03 -2.64 12.76
N ALA A 99 4.67 -2.76 11.61
CA ALA A 99 5.10 -1.59 10.84
C ALA A 99 3.91 -0.74 10.37
N ALA A 100 2.86 -1.39 9.88
CA ALA A 100 1.68 -0.70 9.34
C ALA A 100 0.77 -0.13 10.44
N GLY A 101 0.79 -0.68 11.63
CA GLY A 101 -0.03 -0.24 12.76
C GLY A 101 0.75 0.62 13.74
N PRO A 102 1.27 0.05 14.83
CA PRO A 102 1.87 0.82 15.92
C PRO A 102 3.02 1.73 15.48
N LEU A 103 3.93 1.23 14.65
CA LEU A 103 5.10 2.00 14.23
C LEU A 103 4.70 3.21 13.38
N GLU A 104 3.88 2.98 12.37
CA GLU A 104 3.44 4.06 11.48
C GLU A 104 2.62 5.09 12.22
N ALA A 105 1.73 4.67 13.12
CA ALA A 105 0.94 5.57 13.96
C ALA A 105 1.85 6.44 14.83
N ALA A 106 2.87 5.87 15.44
CA ALA A 106 3.81 6.60 16.30
C ALA A 106 4.59 7.65 15.50
N VAL A 107 5.09 7.27 14.32
CA VAL A 107 5.84 8.18 13.43
C VAL A 107 4.93 9.32 12.95
N THR A 108 3.72 9.00 12.52
CA THR A 108 2.75 10.01 12.06
C THR A 108 2.37 10.98 13.17
N ASN A 109 2.10 10.47 14.35
CA ASN A 109 1.76 11.31 15.50
C ASN A 109 2.89 12.26 15.84
N LYS A 110 4.13 11.76 15.83
CA LYS A 110 5.30 12.61 16.07
C LYS A 110 5.45 13.68 14.98
N ALA A 111 5.30 13.31 13.73
CA ALA A 111 5.43 14.25 12.60
C ALA A 111 4.36 15.33 12.63
N MET A 112 3.16 15.02 13.12
CA MET A 112 2.04 15.97 13.21
C MET A 112 2.01 16.72 14.55
N GLY A 113 2.95 16.43 15.46
CA GLY A 113 3.02 17.10 16.75
C GLY A 113 1.98 16.65 17.75
N PHE A 114 1.34 15.52 17.56
CA PHE A 114 0.42 14.94 18.53
C PHE A 114 1.18 14.37 19.71
N VAL A 115 0.86 14.83 20.92
CA VAL A 115 1.49 14.38 22.16
C VAL A 115 0.42 13.81 23.07
N ALA A 116 0.68 12.62 23.62
CA ALA A 116 -0.25 12.03 24.59
C ALA A 116 -0.23 12.86 25.89
N GLU A 117 -1.41 13.08 26.46
CA GLU A 117 -1.51 13.71 27.77
C GLU A 117 -0.84 12.82 28.82
N PRO A 118 -0.07 13.40 29.77
CA PRO A 118 0.48 12.61 30.86
C PRO A 118 -0.61 12.00 31.70
N GLY A 119 -0.54 10.69 31.91
CA GLY A 119 -1.53 9.96 32.71
C GLY A 119 -1.36 10.20 34.22
#